data_15936c85c75916c8d4a6c672b91fe1a1
#
_entry.id   15936c85c75916c8d4a6c672b91fe1a1
#
_cell.length_a   1.000
_cell.length_b   1.000
_cell.length_c   1.000
_cell.angle_alpha   90.00
_cell.angle_beta   90.00
_cell.angle_gamma   90.00
#
_symmetry.space_group_name_H-M   'P 1'
#
loop_
_entity.id
_entity.type
_entity.pdbx_description
1 polymer ?
#
loop_
_entity_poly.entity_id
_entity_poly.type
_entity_poly.pdbx_seq_one_letter_code
_entity_poly.pdbx_strand_id
1 'polypeptide(L)'
;MNNLRKKVLMMTMAAVTLSAIAQQPVDYVNPIIGTNGMGHTFPGACTPFGWVQLSPDTDTIPHNINGAYQKNAYEYCAGYQYRDKTIVGFSHTHLSGTGHSDLGDILLMPAVGDVKLNPGRADYPEEGYRSRFDHATEKAVPGYYEVILDDYGIKAQLTATQRTGIHKYTFPKGKDGHLILDLVHGIYNYDGKVLWANLRVENDTLLTGYRITNGWARTNYTYFAISLSQPIKDYGYKDKEKVLYNGFWRRFKLEKNFPEITGRKIVAYFNFDTANNSELVVKVALSAVSTEGAIKNLHAEASGKSFEQLAEAARTDWNSELKHFEIEGTPDQKAMFYTSLYHTMI
;
A
#
# COMPACT_ATOMS: atom_id res chain seq x y z
N MET A 1 -8.12 83.84 -9.45
CA MET A 1 -6.85 83.20 -9.79
C MET A 1 -6.69 82.01 -8.88
N ASN A 2 -7.13 80.84 -9.29
CA ASN A 2 -6.91 79.61 -8.54
C ASN A 2 -6.67 78.45 -9.52
N ASN A 3 -5.42 77.97 -9.56
CA ASN A 3 -4.99 76.85 -10.32
C ASN A 3 -5.44 75.54 -9.66
N LEU A 4 -6.46 74.89 -10.22
CA LEU A 4 -6.90 73.54 -9.81
C LEU A 4 -6.07 72.51 -10.61
N ARG A 5 -5.04 71.95 -9.97
CA ARG A 5 -4.26 70.86 -10.50
C ARG A 5 -5.13 69.58 -10.45
N LYS A 6 -5.55 69.11 -11.62
CA LYS A 6 -6.15 67.76 -11.78
C LYS A 6 -5.07 66.70 -11.59
N LYS A 7 -5.11 66.00 -10.47
CA LYS A 7 -4.35 64.76 -10.32
C LYS A 7 -5.10 63.65 -11.03
N VAL A 8 -4.54 63.19 -12.15
CA VAL A 8 -4.96 61.97 -12.81
C VAL A 8 -4.36 60.81 -12.03
N LEU A 9 -5.20 60.05 -11.29
CA LEU A 9 -4.82 58.82 -10.62
C LEU A 9 -4.81 57.70 -11.66
N MET A 10 -3.63 57.32 -12.14
CA MET A 10 -3.45 56.12 -12.97
C MET A 10 -3.60 54.90 -12.07
N MET A 11 -4.75 54.25 -12.11
CA MET A 11 -4.99 52.93 -11.50
C MET A 11 -4.39 51.88 -12.44
N THR A 12 -3.17 51.44 -12.14
CA THR A 12 -2.58 50.27 -12.79
C THR A 12 -3.34 49.04 -12.27
N MET A 13 -4.28 48.54 -13.07
CA MET A 13 -4.86 47.19 -12.89
C MET A 13 -3.73 46.19 -13.19
N ALA A 14 -3.13 45.61 -12.17
CA ALA A 14 -2.33 44.41 -12.30
C ALA A 14 -3.29 43.27 -12.66
N ALA A 15 -3.36 42.94 -13.94
CA ALA A 15 -3.99 41.71 -14.38
C ALA A 15 -3.16 40.54 -13.88
N VAL A 16 -3.57 39.93 -12.77
CA VAL A 16 -3.08 38.64 -12.39
C VAL A 16 -3.64 37.65 -13.41
N THR A 17 -2.85 37.34 -14.44
CA THR A 17 -3.13 36.22 -15.32
C THR A 17 -2.97 34.96 -14.49
N LEU A 18 -4.07 34.41 -13.96
CA LEU A 18 -4.10 32.99 -13.59
C LEU A 18 -3.83 32.22 -14.88
N SER A 19 -2.58 31.85 -15.09
CA SER A 19 -2.25 30.85 -16.09
C SER A 19 -2.97 29.57 -15.65
N ALA A 20 -4.08 29.23 -16.30
CA ALA A 20 -4.66 27.92 -16.17
C ALA A 20 -3.55 26.92 -16.54
N ILE A 21 -3.03 26.21 -15.55
CA ILE A 21 -2.06 25.14 -15.81
C ILE A 21 -2.78 24.17 -16.73
N ALA A 22 -2.30 24.02 -17.96
CA ALA A 22 -2.90 23.10 -18.91
C ALA A 22 -2.90 21.69 -18.30
N GLN A 23 -4.06 21.06 -18.31
CA GLN A 23 -4.23 19.71 -17.76
C GLN A 23 -3.34 18.72 -18.50
N GLN A 24 -2.50 18.02 -17.75
CA GLN A 24 -1.55 17.05 -18.30
C GLN A 24 -2.24 15.71 -18.56
N PRO A 25 -1.72 14.83 -19.44
CA PRO A 25 -2.25 13.48 -19.66
C PRO A 25 -2.51 12.68 -18.38
N VAL A 26 -1.61 12.76 -17.42
CA VAL A 26 -1.71 12.07 -16.12
C VAL A 26 -2.93 12.54 -15.30
N ASP A 27 -3.45 13.75 -15.52
CA ASP A 27 -4.60 14.30 -14.79
C ASP A 27 -5.94 13.73 -15.27
N TYR A 28 -5.96 13.09 -16.43
CA TYR A 28 -7.15 12.41 -16.96
C TYR A 28 -7.29 10.98 -16.48
N VAL A 29 -6.22 10.39 -15.92
CA VAL A 29 -6.25 8.99 -15.46
C VAL A 29 -7.07 8.88 -14.17
N ASN A 30 -7.99 7.92 -14.15
CA ASN A 30 -8.74 7.55 -12.97
C ASN A 30 -8.51 6.06 -12.64
N PRO A 31 -7.59 5.73 -11.70
CA PRO A 31 -7.30 4.35 -11.31
C PRO A 31 -8.48 3.58 -10.70
N ILE A 32 -9.54 4.25 -10.27
CA ILE A 32 -10.76 3.60 -9.75
C ILE A 32 -11.57 2.92 -10.88
N ILE A 33 -11.43 3.38 -12.13
CA ILE A 33 -12.10 2.72 -13.27
C ILE A 33 -11.56 1.28 -13.40
N GLY A 34 -12.47 0.31 -13.46
CA GLY A 34 -12.14 -1.11 -13.55
C GLY A 34 -11.97 -1.83 -12.21
N THR A 35 -12.09 -1.15 -11.08
CA THR A 35 -11.91 -1.75 -9.74
C THR A 35 -13.18 -2.40 -9.17
N ASN A 36 -14.25 -2.54 -9.96
CA ASN A 36 -15.50 -3.16 -9.53
C ASN A 36 -15.89 -4.35 -10.41
N GLY A 37 -16.50 -5.36 -9.82
CA GLY A 37 -16.95 -6.57 -10.51
C GLY A 37 -15.80 -7.29 -11.21
N MET A 38 -15.90 -7.46 -12.53
CA MET A 38 -14.94 -8.21 -13.36
C MET A 38 -13.86 -7.31 -14.02
N GLY A 39 -13.65 -6.09 -13.55
CA GLY A 39 -12.64 -5.21 -14.11
C GLY A 39 -11.20 -5.62 -13.77
N HIS A 40 -10.99 -6.25 -12.62
CA HIS A 40 -9.73 -6.82 -12.16
C HIS A 40 -8.55 -5.83 -12.18
N THR A 41 -8.81 -4.59 -11.76
CA THR A 41 -7.76 -3.58 -11.55
C THR A 41 -7.72 -3.13 -10.10
N PHE A 42 -6.64 -2.49 -9.69
CA PHE A 42 -6.43 -1.97 -8.34
C PHE A 42 -6.22 -0.45 -8.38
N PRO A 43 -6.65 0.30 -7.34
CA PRO A 43 -6.54 1.77 -7.31
C PRO A 43 -5.21 2.27 -6.75
N GLY A 44 -4.34 1.39 -6.29
CA GLY A 44 -3.14 1.73 -5.53
C GLY A 44 -2.03 2.40 -6.33
N ALA A 45 -0.95 2.71 -5.64
CA ALA A 45 0.20 3.41 -6.20
C ALA A 45 1.18 2.45 -6.85
N CYS A 46 1.58 2.74 -8.09
CA CYS A 46 2.66 2.08 -8.82
C CYS A 46 3.36 3.09 -9.74
N THR A 47 4.51 2.72 -10.29
CA THR A 47 5.16 3.43 -11.40
C THR A 47 4.96 2.67 -12.70
N PRO A 48 5.13 3.31 -13.88
CA PRO A 48 5.05 2.60 -15.15
C PRO A 48 5.99 1.37 -15.16
N PHE A 49 5.44 0.19 -15.49
CA PHE A 49 6.16 -1.09 -15.53
C PHE A 49 6.89 -1.45 -14.22
N GLY A 50 6.46 -0.88 -13.09
CA GLY A 50 7.03 -1.16 -11.77
C GLY A 50 6.66 -2.56 -11.27
N TRP A 51 7.57 -3.20 -10.55
CA TRP A 51 7.27 -4.47 -9.89
C TRP A 51 6.42 -4.29 -8.63
N VAL A 52 6.53 -3.13 -7.95
CA VAL A 52 5.69 -2.82 -6.80
C VAL A 52 4.40 -2.17 -7.25
N GLN A 53 3.28 -2.84 -6.94
CA GLN A 53 1.92 -2.33 -7.05
C GLN A 53 1.36 -2.25 -5.61
N LEU A 54 1.55 -1.10 -4.97
CA LEU A 54 1.15 -0.88 -3.58
C LEU A 54 -0.30 -0.45 -3.50
N SER A 55 -1.18 -1.36 -3.08
CA SER A 55 -2.63 -1.13 -3.12
C SER A 55 -3.33 -1.61 -1.85
N PRO A 56 -4.48 -1.00 -1.50
CA PRO A 56 -5.36 -1.60 -0.51
C PRO A 56 -5.92 -2.94 -1.01
N ASP A 57 -6.02 -3.90 -0.09
CA ASP A 57 -6.80 -5.12 -0.26
C ASP A 57 -8.08 -5.02 0.55
N THR A 58 -9.23 -5.24 -0.09
CA THR A 58 -10.53 -5.15 0.59
C THR A 58 -11.00 -6.52 1.07
N ASP A 59 -10.75 -7.57 0.30
CA ASP A 59 -10.95 -8.96 0.74
C ASP A 59 -10.17 -9.95 -0.13
N THR A 60 -10.13 -11.19 0.32
CA THR A 60 -9.57 -12.32 -0.41
C THR A 60 -10.42 -13.55 -0.19
N ILE A 61 -10.89 -14.16 -1.25
CA ILE A 61 -11.74 -15.34 -1.20
C ILE A 61 -11.02 -16.49 -1.90
N PRO A 62 -10.82 -17.65 -1.24
CA PRO A 62 -10.24 -18.82 -1.89
C PRO A 62 -11.10 -19.27 -3.07
N HIS A 63 -10.50 -19.66 -4.19
CA HIS A 63 -11.22 -20.17 -5.36
C HIS A 63 -12.01 -21.46 -5.07
N ASN A 64 -11.58 -22.21 -4.06
CA ASN A 64 -12.23 -23.44 -3.64
C ASN A 64 -12.40 -23.46 -2.14
N ILE A 65 -13.63 -23.71 -1.67
CA ILE A 65 -13.93 -23.92 -0.26
C ILE A 65 -14.63 -25.29 -0.15
N ASN A 66 -14.05 -26.20 0.61
CA ASN A 66 -14.57 -27.57 0.80
C ASN A 66 -14.86 -28.33 -0.52
N GLY A 67 -13.99 -28.15 -1.51
CA GLY A 67 -14.13 -28.79 -2.84
C GLY A 67 -15.08 -28.08 -3.81
N ALA A 68 -15.77 -27.02 -3.38
CA ALA A 68 -16.67 -26.25 -4.21
C ALA A 68 -16.00 -24.96 -4.74
N TYR A 69 -16.09 -24.72 -6.04
CA TYR A 69 -15.61 -23.48 -6.67
C TYR A 69 -16.42 -22.27 -6.19
N GLN A 70 -15.71 -21.23 -5.77
CA GLN A 70 -16.26 -19.96 -5.31
C GLN A 70 -16.25 -18.92 -6.41
N LYS A 71 -17.37 -18.75 -7.12
CA LYS A 71 -17.48 -17.82 -8.24
C LYS A 71 -17.07 -16.38 -7.86
N ASN A 72 -17.43 -15.93 -6.67
CA ASN A 72 -17.12 -14.57 -6.20
C ASN A 72 -15.62 -14.33 -5.99
N ALA A 73 -14.81 -15.38 -5.78
CA ALA A 73 -13.37 -15.25 -5.67
C ALA A 73 -12.73 -14.67 -6.94
N TYR A 74 -13.37 -14.88 -8.09
CA TYR A 74 -12.89 -14.37 -9.37
C TYR A 74 -12.92 -12.84 -9.44
N GLU A 75 -13.83 -12.17 -8.75
CA GLU A 75 -13.92 -10.71 -8.72
C GLU A 75 -12.75 -10.07 -7.96
N TYR A 76 -12.14 -10.81 -7.01
CA TYR A 76 -11.02 -10.33 -6.17
C TYR A 76 -9.64 -10.62 -6.75
N CYS A 77 -9.49 -10.87 -8.05
CA CYS A 77 -8.19 -11.16 -8.66
C CYS A 77 -7.14 -10.05 -8.47
N ALA A 78 -7.59 -8.80 -8.32
CA ALA A 78 -6.72 -7.65 -8.06
C ALA A 78 -6.73 -7.18 -6.60
N GLY A 79 -7.33 -7.94 -5.67
CA GLY A 79 -7.34 -7.67 -4.23
C GLY A 79 -8.32 -6.60 -3.75
N TYR A 80 -8.82 -5.75 -4.64
CA TYR A 80 -9.71 -4.64 -4.30
C TYR A 80 -11.03 -4.72 -5.07
N GLN A 81 -12.13 -4.36 -4.39
CA GLN A 81 -13.44 -4.15 -5.01
C GLN A 81 -14.04 -2.82 -4.51
N TYR A 82 -14.39 -1.93 -5.42
CA TYR A 82 -14.93 -0.60 -5.10
C TYR A 82 -16.22 -0.64 -4.25
N ARG A 83 -17.02 -1.70 -4.36
CA ARG A 83 -18.25 -1.86 -3.55
C ARG A 83 -17.98 -2.15 -2.07
N ASP A 84 -16.77 -2.57 -1.71
CA ASP A 84 -16.43 -2.95 -0.34
C ASP A 84 -16.29 -1.73 0.56
N LYS A 85 -16.45 -1.96 1.86
CA LYS A 85 -16.46 -0.91 2.90
C LYS A 85 -15.39 -1.11 3.96
N THR A 86 -14.53 -2.10 3.77
CA THR A 86 -13.42 -2.37 4.70
C THR A 86 -12.14 -2.65 3.93
N ILE A 87 -11.01 -2.20 4.48
CA ILE A 87 -9.66 -2.50 4.00
C ILE A 87 -9.01 -3.46 4.98
N VAL A 88 -8.45 -4.57 4.46
CA VAL A 88 -7.66 -5.55 5.22
C VAL A 88 -6.28 -4.98 5.52
N GLY A 89 -5.70 -4.27 4.58
CA GLY A 89 -4.37 -3.68 4.66
C GLY A 89 -3.87 -3.29 3.28
N PHE A 90 -2.58 -3.01 3.20
CA PHE A 90 -1.91 -2.57 1.98
C PHE A 90 -0.82 -3.57 1.61
N SER A 91 -1.00 -4.32 0.52
CA SER A 91 0.00 -5.26 0.01
C SER A 91 0.76 -4.69 -1.18
N HIS A 92 1.89 -5.31 -1.56
CA HIS A 92 2.88 -4.69 -2.45
C HIS A 92 2.90 -5.29 -3.84
N THR A 93 2.17 -6.37 -4.09
CA THR A 93 2.16 -7.05 -5.40
C THR A 93 0.74 -7.39 -5.80
N HIS A 94 0.36 -6.95 -7.00
CA HIS A 94 -0.97 -7.16 -7.55
C HIS A 94 -0.87 -7.50 -9.03
N LEU A 95 -1.83 -8.27 -9.54
CA LEU A 95 -2.07 -8.43 -10.97
C LEU A 95 -3.15 -7.46 -11.43
N SER A 96 -3.05 -6.98 -12.65
CA SER A 96 -4.05 -6.10 -13.26
C SER A 96 -4.55 -6.69 -14.58
N GLY A 97 -5.87 -6.58 -14.83
CA GLY A 97 -6.50 -7.04 -16.07
C GLY A 97 -6.51 -8.55 -16.27
N THR A 98 -6.19 -9.36 -15.26
CA THR A 98 -6.20 -10.80 -15.32
C THR A 98 -7.27 -11.43 -14.45
N GLY A 99 -7.88 -12.49 -14.91
CA GLY A 99 -8.86 -13.27 -14.18
C GLY A 99 -8.24 -14.38 -13.32
N HIS A 100 -7.03 -14.21 -12.82
CA HIS A 100 -6.38 -15.14 -11.92
C HIS A 100 -5.93 -14.44 -10.65
N SER A 101 -6.34 -14.98 -9.49
CA SER A 101 -5.92 -14.46 -8.20
C SER A 101 -4.57 -15.04 -7.83
N ASP A 102 -3.59 -14.19 -7.62
CA ASP A 102 -2.28 -14.52 -7.04
C ASP A 102 -1.65 -13.29 -6.41
N LEU A 103 -0.47 -13.42 -5.81
CA LEU A 103 0.28 -12.31 -5.20
C LEU A 103 -0.36 -11.81 -3.88
N GLY A 104 -0.34 -10.50 -3.62
CA GLY A 104 -0.73 -9.92 -2.34
C GLY A 104 0.37 -10.07 -1.29
N ASP A 105 1.64 -9.90 -1.73
CA ASP A 105 2.79 -10.11 -0.85
C ASP A 105 3.01 -8.91 0.08
N ILE A 106 3.46 -9.22 1.31
CA ILE A 106 3.92 -8.26 2.31
C ILE A 106 2.85 -7.22 2.65
N LEU A 107 1.80 -7.68 3.33
CA LEU A 107 0.72 -6.80 3.76
C LEU A 107 1.10 -6.04 5.03
N LEU A 108 0.90 -4.72 5.02
CA LEU A 108 1.01 -3.83 6.17
C LEU A 108 -0.36 -3.24 6.52
N MET A 109 -0.63 -3.12 7.84
CA MET A 109 -1.83 -2.42 8.34
C MET A 109 -1.48 -1.61 9.58
N PRO A 110 -1.61 -0.27 9.56
CA PRO A 110 -1.46 0.56 10.74
C PRO A 110 -2.72 0.49 11.59
N ALA A 111 -2.57 0.48 12.91
CA ALA A 111 -3.69 0.47 13.84
C ALA A 111 -3.36 1.19 15.15
N VAL A 112 -4.38 1.50 15.94
CA VAL A 112 -4.29 1.99 17.33
C VAL A 112 -5.14 1.13 18.24
N GLY A 113 -4.84 1.13 19.54
CA GLY A 113 -5.55 0.34 20.54
C GLY A 113 -4.99 -1.07 20.69
N ASP A 114 -5.84 -2.04 20.94
CA ASP A 114 -5.42 -3.43 21.18
C ASP A 114 -4.84 -4.07 19.92
N VAL A 115 -3.70 -4.76 20.09
CA VAL A 115 -3.06 -5.50 19.00
C VAL A 115 -3.90 -6.71 18.62
N LYS A 116 -4.35 -6.74 17.37
CA LYS A 116 -5.06 -7.87 16.78
C LYS A 116 -4.22 -8.45 15.66
N LEU A 117 -4.03 -9.77 15.66
CA LEU A 117 -3.17 -10.50 14.71
C LEU A 117 -3.95 -11.40 13.75
N ASN A 118 -5.19 -11.05 13.49
CA ASN A 118 -6.02 -11.70 12.46
C ASN A 118 -6.75 -10.61 11.66
N PRO A 119 -7.10 -10.86 10.40
CA PRO A 119 -7.70 -9.84 9.55
C PRO A 119 -9.13 -9.46 9.91
N GLY A 120 -9.83 -10.26 10.75
CA GLY A 120 -11.26 -10.10 10.96
C GLY A 120 -12.07 -10.46 9.71
N ARG A 121 -13.36 -10.12 9.74
CA ARG A 121 -14.29 -10.31 8.63
C ARG A 121 -14.87 -8.98 8.18
N ALA A 122 -15.29 -8.87 6.92
CA ALA A 122 -15.84 -7.63 6.37
C ALA A 122 -17.10 -7.13 7.11
N ASP A 123 -17.95 -8.06 7.57
CA ASP A 123 -19.18 -7.79 8.32
C ASP A 123 -18.93 -7.58 9.84
N TYR A 124 -17.77 -8.01 10.35
CA TYR A 124 -17.33 -7.83 11.75
C TYR A 124 -15.86 -7.41 11.80
N PRO A 125 -15.51 -6.20 11.28
CA PRO A 125 -14.12 -5.74 11.20
C PRO A 125 -13.45 -5.58 12.58
N GLU A 126 -14.23 -5.29 13.61
CA GLU A 126 -13.78 -5.18 15.00
C GLU A 126 -13.22 -6.47 15.60
N GLU A 127 -13.46 -7.64 14.99
CA GLU A 127 -12.85 -8.90 15.41
C GLU A 127 -11.37 -9.04 15.00
N GLY A 128 -10.88 -8.14 14.09
CA GLY A 128 -9.53 -8.20 13.56
C GLY A 128 -8.85 -6.85 13.42
N TYR A 129 -7.80 -6.81 12.61
CA TYR A 129 -7.05 -5.57 12.33
C TYR A 129 -7.58 -4.79 11.12
N ARG A 130 -8.54 -5.31 10.31
CA ARG A 130 -9.12 -4.54 9.19
C ARG A 130 -9.87 -3.31 9.69
N SER A 131 -10.03 -2.32 8.83
CA SER A 131 -10.75 -1.09 9.14
C SER A 131 -11.83 -0.79 8.11
N ARG A 132 -12.92 -0.20 8.56
CA ARG A 132 -13.89 0.49 7.71
C ARG A 132 -13.24 1.69 7.05
N PHE A 133 -13.75 2.11 5.91
CA PHE A 133 -13.38 3.34 5.21
C PHE A 133 -14.56 3.89 4.41
N ASP A 134 -14.48 5.17 4.07
CA ASP A 134 -15.44 5.82 3.18
C ASP A 134 -14.74 6.28 1.88
N HIS A 135 -15.33 5.97 0.73
CA HIS A 135 -14.84 6.41 -0.58
C HIS A 135 -14.77 7.95 -0.70
N ALA A 136 -15.53 8.71 0.11
CA ALA A 136 -15.39 10.16 0.15
C ALA A 136 -14.01 10.64 0.65
N THR A 137 -13.29 9.78 1.38
CA THR A 137 -11.92 10.04 1.85
C THR A 137 -10.85 9.39 0.97
N GLU A 138 -11.28 8.59 0.00
CA GLU A 138 -10.38 7.86 -0.90
C GLU A 138 -9.96 8.73 -2.08
N LYS A 139 -8.67 8.75 -2.36
CA LYS A 139 -8.11 9.40 -3.53
C LYS A 139 -7.12 8.48 -4.21
N ALA A 140 -7.34 8.22 -5.48
CA ALA A 140 -6.44 7.44 -6.33
C ALA A 140 -6.06 8.26 -7.57
N VAL A 141 -4.77 8.45 -7.79
CA VAL A 141 -4.20 9.05 -9.00
C VAL A 141 -2.92 8.28 -9.37
N PRO A 142 -2.43 8.35 -10.61
CA PRO A 142 -1.20 7.63 -10.97
C PRO A 142 -0.04 7.90 -10.02
N GLY A 143 0.51 6.83 -9.44
CA GLY A 143 1.62 6.90 -8.50
C GLY A 143 1.25 7.31 -7.07
N TYR A 144 -0.03 7.52 -6.75
CA TYR A 144 -0.45 7.93 -5.41
C TYR A 144 -1.84 7.40 -5.05
N TYR A 145 -1.98 7.00 -3.78
CA TYR A 145 -3.25 6.62 -3.18
C TYR A 145 -3.35 7.16 -1.76
N GLU A 146 -4.55 7.56 -1.31
CA GLU A 146 -4.81 7.89 0.10
C GLU A 146 -6.22 7.51 0.52
N VAL A 147 -6.38 7.23 1.82
CA VAL A 147 -7.65 6.91 2.46
C VAL A 147 -7.57 7.16 3.97
N ILE A 148 -8.72 7.38 4.62
CA ILE A 148 -8.83 7.36 6.08
C ILE A 148 -9.34 5.99 6.52
N LEU A 149 -8.62 5.38 7.46
CA LEU A 149 -9.04 4.15 8.14
C LEU A 149 -9.92 4.53 9.33
N ASP A 150 -11.24 4.43 9.16
CA ASP A 150 -12.23 5.04 10.06
C ASP A 150 -12.18 4.47 11.49
N ASP A 151 -11.99 3.13 11.64
CA ASP A 151 -11.95 2.48 12.96
C ASP A 151 -10.74 2.94 13.79
N TYR A 152 -9.70 3.46 13.15
CA TYR A 152 -8.46 3.91 13.77
C TYR A 152 -8.24 5.43 13.72
N GLY A 153 -8.96 6.14 12.84
CA GLY A 153 -8.74 7.55 12.57
C GLY A 153 -7.36 7.82 11.96
N ILE A 154 -6.81 6.86 11.23
CA ILE A 154 -5.49 6.95 10.62
C ILE A 154 -5.64 7.35 9.16
N LYS A 155 -4.92 8.40 8.74
CA LYS A 155 -4.75 8.71 7.32
C LYS A 155 -3.60 7.87 6.78
N ALA A 156 -3.89 7.04 5.78
CA ALA A 156 -2.92 6.25 5.03
C ALA A 156 -2.69 6.89 3.66
N GLN A 157 -1.43 7.15 3.31
CA GLN A 157 -0.99 7.67 2.03
C GLN A 157 0.07 6.73 1.47
N LEU A 158 -0.03 6.41 0.18
CA LEU A 158 0.82 5.44 -0.49
C LEU A 158 1.43 6.06 -1.75
N THR A 159 2.68 5.74 -2.02
CA THR A 159 3.34 5.95 -3.30
C THR A 159 4.33 4.82 -3.58
N ALA A 160 4.88 4.76 -4.77
CA ALA A 160 5.82 3.70 -5.12
C ALA A 160 6.94 4.20 -6.03
N THR A 161 8.03 3.44 -6.04
CA THR A 161 9.06 3.44 -7.08
C THR A 161 9.01 2.08 -7.79
N GLN A 162 9.97 1.78 -8.65
CA GLN A 162 9.99 0.53 -9.41
C GLN A 162 9.95 -0.73 -8.53
N ARG A 163 10.62 -0.70 -7.36
CA ARG A 163 10.79 -1.86 -6.46
C ARG A 163 10.57 -1.54 -4.99
N THR A 164 10.11 -0.33 -4.68
CA THR A 164 9.86 0.08 -3.30
C THR A 164 8.48 0.70 -3.16
N GLY A 165 7.67 0.17 -2.25
CA GLY A 165 6.43 0.79 -1.80
C GLY A 165 6.69 1.73 -0.63
N ILE A 166 6.07 2.91 -0.62
CA ILE A 166 6.25 3.91 0.42
C ILE A 166 4.90 4.25 1.02
N HIS A 167 4.78 4.03 2.32
CA HIS A 167 3.62 4.38 3.10
C HIS A 167 3.93 5.58 3.98
N LYS A 168 2.96 6.45 4.15
CA LYS A 168 2.96 7.52 5.14
C LYS A 168 1.66 7.43 5.92
N TYR A 169 1.77 7.14 7.20
CA TYR A 169 0.65 7.02 8.12
C TYR A 169 0.62 8.20 9.08
N THR A 170 -0.54 8.86 9.17
CA THR A 170 -0.76 9.91 10.18
C THR A 170 -1.73 9.38 11.22
N PHE A 171 -1.24 9.15 12.43
CA PHE A 171 -2.00 8.63 13.56
C PHE A 171 -2.76 9.75 14.30
N PRO A 172 -3.86 9.41 15.00
CA PRO A 172 -4.54 10.35 15.88
C PRO A 172 -3.61 10.84 16.99
N LYS A 173 -3.65 12.14 17.29
CA LYS A 173 -2.81 12.75 18.34
C LYS A 173 -3.05 12.09 19.69
N GLY A 174 -1.97 11.87 20.44
CA GLY A 174 -2.01 11.35 21.80
C GLY A 174 -2.32 9.85 21.89
N LYS A 175 -2.27 9.11 20.78
CA LYS A 175 -2.44 7.65 20.76
C LYS A 175 -1.19 6.96 20.26
N ASP A 176 -0.73 5.97 20.99
CA ASP A 176 0.31 5.04 20.52
C ASP A 176 -0.28 4.12 19.46
N GLY A 177 0.41 4.05 18.36
CA GLY A 177 0.04 3.20 17.22
C GLY A 177 0.99 2.03 17.05
N HIS A 178 0.52 1.10 16.25
CA HIS A 178 1.32 -0.06 15.84
C HIS A 178 1.11 -0.37 14.36
N LEU A 179 2.07 -1.07 13.79
CA LEU A 179 2.05 -1.59 12.44
C LEU A 179 1.95 -3.11 12.49
N ILE A 180 0.95 -3.65 11.84
CA ILE A 180 0.82 -5.10 11.60
C ILE A 180 1.55 -5.43 10.30
N LEU A 181 2.38 -6.47 10.34
CA LEU A 181 2.99 -7.12 9.17
C LEU A 181 2.42 -8.53 9.07
N ASP A 182 1.57 -8.77 8.08
CA ASP A 182 0.99 -10.08 7.83
C ASP A 182 1.70 -10.77 6.65
N LEU A 183 2.48 -11.80 6.95
CA LEU A 183 3.16 -12.64 5.95
C LEU A 183 2.31 -13.86 5.54
N VAL A 184 1.07 -13.98 6.07
CA VAL A 184 0.11 -15.02 5.68
C VAL A 184 -0.81 -14.56 4.56
N HIS A 185 -1.13 -13.26 4.55
CA HIS A 185 -2.04 -12.67 3.57
C HIS A 185 -1.64 -12.99 2.13
N GLY A 186 -2.62 -13.14 1.26
CA GLY A 186 -2.44 -13.28 -0.18
C GLY A 186 -3.79 -13.13 -0.88
N ILE A 187 -3.80 -12.58 -2.09
CA ILE A 187 -5.04 -12.36 -2.87
C ILE A 187 -5.76 -13.68 -3.15
N TYR A 188 -5.01 -14.74 -3.41
CA TYR A 188 -5.54 -16.10 -3.43
C TYR A 188 -5.04 -16.84 -2.19
N ASN A 189 -5.81 -16.75 -1.12
CA ASN A 189 -5.41 -17.28 0.18
C ASN A 189 -6.04 -18.66 0.42
N TYR A 190 -5.18 -19.67 0.57
CA TYR A 190 -5.55 -21.04 0.90
C TYR A 190 -4.51 -21.66 1.83
N ASP A 191 -4.86 -22.73 2.52
CA ASP A 191 -3.91 -23.42 3.38
C ASP A 191 -2.77 -24.03 2.55
N GLY A 192 -1.53 -23.65 2.87
CA GLY A 192 -0.35 -24.01 2.09
C GLY A 192 0.06 -23.00 1.02
N LYS A 193 -0.63 -21.85 0.86
CA LYS A 193 -0.18 -20.75 0.00
C LYS A 193 1.21 -20.28 0.36
N VAL A 194 1.47 -20.03 1.64
CA VAL A 194 2.80 -19.71 2.15
C VAL A 194 3.54 -21.00 2.47
N LEU A 195 4.59 -21.28 1.71
CA LEU A 195 5.47 -22.43 1.90
C LEU A 195 6.43 -22.19 3.06
N TRP A 196 6.95 -20.97 3.18
CA TRP A 196 7.84 -20.54 4.25
C TRP A 196 7.97 -19.03 4.28
N ALA A 197 8.24 -18.48 5.45
CA ALA A 197 8.54 -17.06 5.64
C ALA A 197 9.60 -16.88 6.74
N ASN A 198 10.33 -15.79 6.63
CA ASN A 198 11.29 -15.32 7.63
C ASN A 198 11.05 -13.84 7.87
N LEU A 199 11.16 -13.42 9.12
CA LEU A 199 11.15 -12.04 9.54
C LEU A 199 12.29 -11.84 10.53
N ARG A 200 13.14 -10.84 10.31
CA ARG A 200 14.24 -10.45 11.17
C ARG A 200 14.19 -8.96 11.47
N VAL A 201 14.36 -8.61 12.74
CA VAL A 201 14.57 -7.25 13.22
C VAL A 201 16.07 -7.00 13.24
N GLU A 202 16.58 -6.27 12.25
CA GLU A 202 18.00 -5.96 12.13
C GLU A 202 18.43 -4.90 13.16
N ASN A 203 17.59 -3.91 13.34
CA ASN A 203 17.68 -2.87 14.35
C ASN A 203 16.30 -2.23 14.58
N ASP A 204 16.24 -1.15 15.36
CA ASP A 204 14.99 -0.48 15.71
C ASP A 204 14.28 0.25 14.55
N THR A 205 14.94 0.37 13.39
CA THR A 205 14.38 1.04 12.18
C THR A 205 14.48 0.21 10.90
N LEU A 206 15.01 -1.01 10.97
CA LEU A 206 15.19 -1.87 9.80
C LEU A 206 14.73 -3.30 10.09
N LEU A 207 13.80 -3.77 9.27
CA LEU A 207 13.36 -5.16 9.23
C LEU A 207 13.76 -5.77 7.89
N THR A 208 14.09 -7.05 7.89
CA THR A 208 14.34 -7.83 6.68
C THR A 208 13.61 -9.16 6.74
N GLY A 209 13.47 -9.80 5.60
CA GLY A 209 12.92 -11.13 5.56
C GLY A 209 12.60 -11.58 4.14
N TYR A 210 11.90 -12.68 4.07
CA TYR A 210 11.41 -13.21 2.83
C TYR A 210 10.13 -14.02 3.02
N ARG A 211 9.43 -14.21 1.94
CA ARG A 211 8.25 -15.04 1.84
C ARG A 211 8.36 -15.93 0.60
N ILE A 212 8.09 -17.21 0.77
CA ILE A 212 8.05 -18.18 -0.31
C ILE A 212 6.60 -18.63 -0.45
N THR A 213 6.02 -18.43 -1.61
CA THR A 213 4.63 -18.77 -1.88
C THR A 213 4.50 -19.77 -3.01
N ASN A 214 3.40 -20.52 -2.96
CA ASN A 214 2.91 -21.36 -4.03
C ASN A 214 1.69 -20.65 -4.67
N GLY A 215 1.63 -20.64 -5.97
CA GLY A 215 0.55 -20.01 -6.71
C GLY A 215 0.63 -20.42 -8.16
N TRP A 216 0.51 -19.47 -9.06
CA TRP A 216 0.75 -19.69 -10.49
C TRP A 216 2.16 -20.22 -10.74
N ALA A 217 3.17 -19.58 -10.15
CA ALA A 217 4.48 -20.20 -10.01
C ALA A 217 4.45 -21.22 -8.88
N ARG A 218 5.05 -22.39 -9.07
CA ARG A 218 5.16 -23.43 -8.01
C ARG A 218 5.88 -22.91 -6.78
N THR A 219 6.83 -22.01 -6.99
CA THR A 219 7.63 -21.40 -5.93
C THR A 219 7.97 -19.99 -6.35
N ASN A 220 7.43 -19.01 -5.63
CA ASN A 220 7.73 -17.61 -5.81
C ASN A 220 8.45 -17.09 -4.57
N TYR A 221 9.61 -16.43 -4.76
CA TYR A 221 10.41 -15.83 -3.71
C TYR A 221 10.23 -14.32 -3.70
N THR A 222 9.75 -13.79 -2.58
CA THR A 222 9.67 -12.34 -2.36
C THR A 222 10.49 -12.00 -1.13
N TYR A 223 11.69 -11.44 -1.34
CA TYR A 223 12.52 -10.89 -0.28
C TYR A 223 12.16 -9.43 -0.05
N PHE A 224 12.24 -8.97 1.20
CA PHE A 224 11.91 -7.60 1.55
C PHE A 224 12.91 -6.97 2.51
N ALA A 225 13.01 -5.63 2.45
CA ALA A 225 13.63 -4.78 3.44
C ALA A 225 12.66 -3.64 3.78
N ILE A 226 12.37 -3.45 5.06
CA ILE A 226 11.42 -2.42 5.54
C ILE A 226 12.20 -1.42 6.38
N SER A 227 12.25 -0.16 5.93
CA SER A 227 12.80 0.96 6.69
C SER A 227 11.68 1.77 7.33
N LEU A 228 11.87 2.13 8.58
CA LEU A 228 10.93 2.84 9.43
C LEU A 228 11.49 4.21 9.80
N SER A 229 10.66 5.28 9.74
CA SER A 229 11.09 6.64 10.09
C SER A 229 11.15 6.89 11.60
N GLN A 230 10.59 5.98 12.40
CA GLN A 230 10.62 6.02 13.86
C GLN A 230 11.19 4.71 14.41
N PRO A 231 11.88 4.74 15.56
CA PRO A 231 12.36 3.53 16.21
C PRO A 231 11.18 2.71 16.76
N ILE A 232 11.31 1.40 16.67
CA ILE A 232 10.39 0.44 17.27
C ILE A 232 10.54 0.49 18.79
N LYS A 233 9.46 0.67 19.54
CA LYS A 233 9.44 0.60 21.03
C LYS A 233 9.53 -0.84 21.54
N ASP A 234 8.68 -1.66 21.00
CA ASP A 234 8.63 -3.10 21.23
C ASP A 234 7.87 -3.77 20.09
N TYR A 235 7.99 -5.07 19.97
CA TYR A 235 7.36 -5.86 18.93
C TYR A 235 7.08 -7.28 19.39
N GLY A 236 6.22 -7.96 18.66
CA GLY A 236 5.93 -9.35 18.86
C GLY A 236 5.34 -9.96 17.60
N TYR A 237 5.15 -11.27 17.65
CA TYR A 237 4.60 -12.00 16.53
C TYR A 237 3.85 -13.23 17.02
N LYS A 238 3.02 -13.76 16.13
CA LYS A 238 2.31 -15.02 16.31
C LYS A 238 2.53 -15.86 15.07
N ASP A 239 3.07 -17.06 15.28
CA ASP A 239 2.94 -18.12 14.31
C ASP A 239 1.61 -18.82 14.54
N LYS A 240 0.72 -18.80 13.55
CA LYS A 240 -0.60 -19.40 13.62
C LYS A 240 -0.57 -20.94 13.51
N GLU A 241 0.58 -21.53 13.21
CA GLU A 241 0.75 -22.97 13.28
C GLU A 241 0.86 -23.46 14.73
N LYS A 242 0.34 -24.64 15.00
CA LYS A 242 0.54 -25.26 16.30
C LYS A 242 2.00 -25.60 16.49
N VAL A 243 2.58 -25.11 17.56
CA VAL A 243 3.91 -25.53 17.99
C VAL A 243 3.80 -26.99 18.44
N LEU A 244 4.35 -27.92 17.68
CA LEU A 244 4.35 -29.36 17.99
C LEU A 244 5.21 -29.70 19.20
N TYR A 245 6.14 -28.83 19.59
CA TYR A 245 7.02 -29.03 20.73
C TYR A 245 7.05 -27.81 21.65
N ASN A 246 6.45 -27.93 22.81
CA ASN A 246 6.62 -27.01 23.94
C ASN A 246 7.74 -27.53 24.83
N GLY A 247 9.00 -27.35 24.41
CA GLY A 247 10.15 -27.75 25.23
C GLY A 247 10.12 -27.07 26.59
N PHE A 248 10.23 -27.84 27.66
CA PHE A 248 10.19 -27.34 29.03
C PHE A 248 11.40 -26.44 29.40
N TRP A 249 12.33 -26.30 28.47
CA TRP A 249 13.50 -25.40 28.52
C TRP A 249 13.25 -24.00 27.92
N ARG A 250 12.04 -23.66 27.48
CA ARG A 250 11.75 -22.30 27.00
C ARG A 250 11.92 -21.29 28.11
N ARG A 251 13.11 -20.65 28.12
CA ARG A 251 13.43 -19.53 29.03
C ARG A 251 13.08 -18.17 28.45
N PHE A 252 12.66 -18.09 27.20
CA PHE A 252 12.35 -16.85 26.49
C PHE A 252 10.87 -16.79 26.12
N LYS A 253 10.31 -15.60 26.20
CA LYS A 253 9.05 -15.30 25.53
C LYS A 253 9.38 -14.98 24.07
N LEU A 254 9.32 -15.97 23.19
CA LEU A 254 9.59 -15.80 21.76
C LEU A 254 8.60 -14.84 21.10
N GLU A 255 7.45 -14.62 21.73
CA GLU A 255 6.38 -13.78 21.22
C GLU A 255 6.67 -12.28 21.37
N LYS A 256 7.65 -11.88 22.18
CA LYS A 256 7.95 -10.47 22.43
C LYS A 256 9.45 -10.20 22.30
N ASN A 257 9.80 -9.19 21.47
CA ASN A 257 11.16 -8.68 21.25
C ASN A 257 12.21 -9.75 20.90
N PHE A 258 11.78 -10.86 20.30
CA PHE A 258 12.72 -11.86 19.80
C PHE A 258 13.11 -11.50 18.36
N PRO A 259 14.41 -11.38 18.02
CA PRO A 259 14.85 -10.69 16.82
C PRO A 259 14.55 -11.40 15.50
N GLU A 260 14.26 -12.69 15.52
CA GLU A 260 14.04 -13.45 14.29
C GLU A 260 12.99 -14.56 14.49
N ILE A 261 12.14 -14.74 13.47
CA ILE A 261 11.20 -15.84 13.42
C ILE A 261 11.12 -16.41 12.00
N THR A 262 10.96 -17.72 11.90
CA THR A 262 10.65 -18.45 10.67
C THR A 262 9.44 -19.32 10.87
N GLY A 263 8.63 -19.50 9.82
CA GLY A 263 7.43 -20.33 9.87
C GLY A 263 6.56 -20.13 8.64
N ARG A 264 5.36 -20.70 8.64
CA ARG A 264 4.41 -20.59 7.53
C ARG A 264 3.31 -19.58 7.76
N LYS A 265 3.03 -19.23 9.01
CA LYS A 265 1.84 -18.43 9.37
C LYS A 265 2.18 -17.25 10.28
N ILE A 266 3.23 -16.51 9.92
CA ILE A 266 3.76 -15.39 10.72
C ILE A 266 2.90 -14.15 10.52
N VAL A 267 2.43 -13.58 11.63
CA VAL A 267 1.88 -12.23 11.72
C VAL A 267 2.59 -11.50 12.85
N ALA A 268 3.17 -10.35 12.57
CA ALA A 268 3.93 -9.55 13.52
C ALA A 268 3.27 -8.19 13.77
N TYR A 269 3.60 -7.57 14.91
CA TYR A 269 3.27 -6.19 15.21
C TYR A 269 4.49 -5.44 15.73
N PHE A 270 4.52 -4.15 15.47
CA PHE A 270 5.58 -3.22 15.89
C PHE A 270 4.95 -1.98 16.49
N ASN A 271 5.25 -1.68 17.75
CA ASN A 271 4.72 -0.52 18.46
C ASN A 271 5.64 0.70 18.30
N PHE A 272 5.04 1.88 18.15
CA PHE A 272 5.72 3.16 17.95
C PHE A 272 5.24 4.23 18.93
N ASP A 273 6.03 5.27 19.11
CA ASP A 273 5.68 6.46 19.92
C ASP A 273 4.91 7.49 19.07
N THR A 274 3.78 7.06 18.50
CA THR A 274 2.96 7.95 17.64
C THR A 274 2.14 8.95 18.43
N ALA A 275 2.02 8.80 19.74
CA ALA A 275 1.41 9.79 20.61
C ALA A 275 2.16 11.13 20.60
N ASN A 276 3.50 11.08 20.54
CA ASN A 276 4.38 12.25 20.48
C ASN A 276 4.77 12.62 19.04
N ASN A 277 4.94 11.63 18.16
CA ASN A 277 5.23 11.85 16.74
C ASN A 277 4.21 11.09 15.90
N SER A 278 3.14 11.75 15.51
CA SER A 278 1.97 11.14 14.86
C SER A 278 2.22 10.65 13.42
N GLU A 279 3.38 10.91 12.82
CA GLU A 279 3.70 10.50 11.45
C GLU A 279 4.69 9.35 11.42
N LEU A 280 4.34 8.26 10.74
CA LEU A 280 5.22 7.12 10.48
C LEU A 280 5.35 6.93 8.97
N VAL A 281 6.57 7.04 8.44
CA VAL A 281 6.90 6.68 7.06
C VAL A 281 7.54 5.30 7.06
N VAL A 282 7.00 4.42 6.22
CA VAL A 282 7.47 3.03 6.05
C VAL A 282 7.83 2.83 4.58
N LYS A 283 9.04 2.36 4.32
CA LYS A 283 9.52 2.06 2.97
C LYS A 283 9.79 0.57 2.86
N VAL A 284 9.10 -0.10 1.96
CA VAL A 284 9.20 -1.56 1.76
C VAL A 284 9.77 -1.83 0.39
N ALA A 285 11.04 -2.18 0.34
CA ALA A 285 11.69 -2.58 -0.90
C ALA A 285 11.62 -4.11 -1.08
N LEU A 286 11.38 -4.53 -2.31
CA LEU A 286 11.29 -5.93 -2.71
C LEU A 286 12.48 -6.36 -3.56
N SER A 287 12.79 -7.65 -3.51
CA SER A 287 13.77 -8.33 -4.38
C SER A 287 13.33 -9.77 -4.64
N ALA A 288 13.48 -10.25 -5.87
CA ALA A 288 13.29 -11.68 -6.21
C ALA A 288 14.57 -12.51 -5.95
N VAL A 289 15.66 -11.89 -5.48
CA VAL A 289 16.98 -12.53 -5.42
C VAL A 289 17.44 -12.78 -3.99
N SER A 290 17.42 -11.74 -3.14
CA SER A 290 17.86 -11.84 -1.75
C SER A 290 17.43 -10.65 -0.89
N THR A 291 17.58 -10.75 0.42
CA THR A 291 17.38 -9.63 1.36
C THR A 291 18.38 -8.50 1.13
N GLU A 292 19.63 -8.81 0.79
CA GLU A 292 20.64 -7.81 0.41
C GLU A 292 20.23 -7.08 -0.88
N GLY A 293 19.59 -7.80 -1.83
CA GLY A 293 19.01 -7.22 -3.03
C GLY A 293 17.89 -6.23 -2.68
N ALA A 294 17.02 -6.57 -1.72
CA ALA A 294 15.98 -5.67 -1.24
C ALA A 294 16.57 -4.44 -0.53
N ILE A 295 17.59 -4.59 0.30
CA ILE A 295 18.31 -3.47 0.93
C ILE A 295 18.94 -2.55 -0.13
N LYS A 296 19.57 -3.11 -1.17
CA LYS A 296 20.15 -2.33 -2.28
C LYS A 296 19.07 -1.54 -3.03
N ASN A 297 17.91 -2.15 -3.31
CA ASN A 297 16.77 -1.48 -3.94
C ASN A 297 16.25 -0.33 -3.07
N LEU A 298 16.09 -0.56 -1.75
CA LEU A 298 15.70 0.46 -0.78
C LEU A 298 16.62 1.68 -0.82
N HIS A 299 17.94 1.44 -0.81
CA HIS A 299 18.93 2.51 -0.85
C HIS A 299 18.96 3.26 -2.18
N ALA A 300 18.89 2.55 -3.29
CA ALA A 300 18.96 3.13 -4.61
C ALA A 300 17.75 4.01 -4.94
N GLU A 301 16.56 3.57 -4.53
CA GLU A 301 15.30 4.19 -4.96
C GLU A 301 14.74 5.18 -3.95
N ALA A 302 14.84 4.91 -2.64
CA ALA A 302 14.10 5.64 -1.63
C ALA A 302 14.95 6.27 -0.51
N SER A 303 16.26 6.00 -0.42
CA SER A 303 17.10 6.56 0.64
C SER A 303 17.26 8.08 0.48
N GLY A 304 17.17 8.81 1.60
CA GLY A 304 17.33 10.26 1.64
C GLY A 304 16.22 11.07 0.99
N LYS A 305 15.16 10.43 0.48
CA LYS A 305 14.01 11.10 -0.15
C LYS A 305 12.80 11.10 0.77
N SER A 306 12.05 12.21 0.80
CA SER A 306 10.78 12.28 1.52
C SER A 306 9.66 11.55 0.75
N PHE A 307 8.53 11.31 1.42
CA PHE A 307 7.33 10.75 0.80
C PHE A 307 6.85 11.62 -0.37
N GLU A 308 6.82 12.93 -0.18
CA GLU A 308 6.33 13.90 -1.18
C GLU A 308 7.23 13.94 -2.42
N GLN A 309 8.55 13.85 -2.22
CA GLN A 309 9.51 13.78 -3.35
C GLN A 309 9.31 12.50 -4.18
N LEU A 310 9.03 11.39 -3.52
CA LEU A 310 8.80 10.11 -4.21
C LEU A 310 7.44 10.09 -4.92
N ALA A 311 6.40 10.67 -4.32
CA ALA A 311 5.09 10.79 -4.94
C ALA A 311 5.12 11.70 -6.18
N GLU A 312 5.83 12.82 -6.12
CA GLU A 312 6.00 13.72 -7.28
C GLU A 312 6.84 13.07 -8.38
N ALA A 313 7.87 12.30 -8.02
CA ALA A 313 8.65 11.53 -8.99
C ALA A 313 7.77 10.50 -9.71
N ALA A 314 6.98 9.72 -8.98
CA ALA A 314 6.05 8.73 -9.57
C ALA A 314 5.03 9.39 -10.51
N ARG A 315 4.46 10.54 -10.14
CA ARG A 315 3.59 11.32 -11.01
C ARG A 315 4.30 11.78 -12.28
N THR A 316 5.54 12.26 -12.14
CA THR A 316 6.37 12.71 -13.27
C THR A 316 6.66 11.57 -14.23
N ASP A 317 7.01 10.39 -13.72
CA ASP A 317 7.26 9.19 -14.51
C ASP A 317 6.00 8.80 -15.30
N TRP A 318 4.83 8.76 -14.65
CA TRP A 318 3.56 8.52 -15.33
C TRP A 318 3.26 9.54 -16.42
N ASN A 319 3.43 10.82 -16.13
CA ASN A 319 3.18 11.86 -17.15
C ASN A 319 4.17 11.76 -18.32
N SER A 320 5.39 11.31 -18.05
CA SER A 320 6.41 11.10 -19.09
C SER A 320 6.02 10.00 -20.08
N GLU A 321 5.42 8.91 -19.58
CA GLU A 321 4.92 7.82 -20.44
C GLU A 321 3.64 8.21 -21.17
N LEU A 322 2.67 8.75 -20.47
CA LEU A 322 1.36 9.05 -21.02
C LEU A 322 1.39 10.13 -22.10
N LYS A 323 2.30 11.11 -21.99
CA LYS A 323 2.43 12.19 -22.99
C LYS A 323 2.97 11.76 -24.36
N HIS A 324 3.46 10.51 -24.49
CA HIS A 324 3.83 9.99 -25.81
C HIS A 324 2.61 9.83 -26.74
N PHE A 325 1.41 9.88 -26.18
CA PHE A 325 0.15 9.75 -26.90
C PHE A 325 -0.70 10.99 -26.66
N GLU A 326 -0.87 11.82 -27.66
CA GLU A 326 -1.76 12.98 -27.62
C GLU A 326 -3.04 12.68 -28.37
N ILE A 327 -4.18 12.95 -27.72
CA ILE A 327 -5.49 12.81 -28.35
C ILE A 327 -6.32 14.08 -28.19
N GLU A 328 -7.14 14.34 -29.19
CA GLU A 328 -8.22 15.32 -29.12
C GLU A 328 -9.52 14.63 -28.71
N GLY A 329 -10.33 15.29 -27.89
CA GLY A 329 -11.60 14.73 -27.43
C GLY A 329 -12.15 15.44 -26.20
N THR A 330 -13.35 15.03 -25.81
CA THR A 330 -13.99 15.50 -24.58
C THR A 330 -13.20 15.03 -23.34
N PRO A 331 -13.38 15.65 -22.16
CA PRO A 331 -12.76 15.19 -20.92
C PRO A 331 -13.01 13.70 -20.65
N ASP A 332 -14.21 13.19 -20.87
CA ASP A 332 -14.55 11.78 -20.67
C ASP A 332 -13.81 10.86 -21.65
N GLN A 333 -13.69 11.26 -22.92
CA GLN A 333 -12.92 10.48 -23.90
C GLN A 333 -11.45 10.44 -23.55
N LYS A 334 -10.88 11.55 -23.08
CA LYS A 334 -9.49 11.61 -22.58
C LYS A 334 -9.33 10.75 -21.34
N ALA A 335 -10.27 10.81 -20.39
CA ALA A 335 -10.22 9.97 -19.18
C ALA A 335 -10.26 8.48 -19.53
N MET A 336 -11.14 8.05 -20.43
CA MET A 336 -11.20 6.66 -20.89
C MET A 336 -9.90 6.24 -21.58
N PHE A 337 -9.39 7.07 -22.49
CA PHE A 337 -8.16 6.75 -23.24
C PHE A 337 -6.94 6.64 -22.32
N TYR A 338 -6.69 7.68 -21.51
CA TYR A 338 -5.50 7.71 -20.66
C TYR A 338 -5.58 6.69 -19.51
N THR A 339 -6.77 6.39 -18.99
CA THR A 339 -6.94 5.32 -18.00
C THR A 339 -6.70 3.94 -18.63
N SER A 340 -7.19 3.70 -19.84
CA SER A 340 -6.91 2.45 -20.56
C SER A 340 -5.43 2.29 -20.86
N LEU A 341 -4.78 3.36 -21.30
CA LEU A 341 -3.33 3.37 -21.54
C LEU A 341 -2.54 3.11 -20.23
N TYR A 342 -2.92 3.76 -19.13
CA TYR A 342 -2.37 3.51 -17.79
C TYR A 342 -2.46 2.02 -17.42
N HIS A 343 -3.63 1.39 -17.61
CA HIS A 343 -3.82 -0.03 -17.31
C HIS A 343 -2.95 -0.98 -18.15
N THR A 344 -2.42 -0.54 -19.28
CA THR A 344 -1.47 -1.36 -20.07
C THR A 344 -0.04 -1.35 -19.52
N MET A 345 0.25 -0.50 -18.53
CA MET A 345 1.61 -0.25 -17.99
C MET A 345 1.74 -0.61 -16.50
N ILE A 346 0.67 -1.16 -15.88
CA ILE A 346 0.65 -1.58 -14.48
C ILE A 346 0.63 -3.08 -14.30
#